data_b22e18f6d8112905fc012cf8e9b3e2bd
#
_entry.id   b22e18f6d8112905fc012cf8e9b3e2bd
#
_cell.length_a   1.000
_cell.length_b   1.000
_cell.length_c   1.000
_cell.angle_alpha   90.00
_cell.angle_beta   90.00
_cell.angle_gamma   90.00
#
_symmetry.space_group_name_H-M   'P 1'
#
loop_
_entity.id
_entity.type
_entity.pdbx_description
1 polymer ?
#
loop_
_entity_poly.entity_id
_entity_poly.type
_entity_poly.pdbx_seq_one_letter_code
_entity_poly.pdbx_strand_id
1 'polypeptide(L)'
;SAASDVYKRQIYTIADLIAKQDDITVIKVKDYIKNPKPNGYRSYHMIVEIPVFFSKGKTPMRAEIQIRTNGMDFWATLEHQLRYKQNIEEMDGYEEVSTELLNCARAVIDMDNEMQRIKDKIGQFHDI
;
A
#
# COMPACT_ATOMS: atom_id res chain seq x y z
N SER A 1 -14.58 -1.62 11.12
CA SER A 1 -14.48 -2.57 12.23
C SER A 1 -13.09 -2.55 12.87
N ALA A 2 -12.97 -3.06 14.09
CA ALA A 2 -11.69 -3.10 14.81
C ALA A 2 -10.61 -3.88 14.06
N ALA A 3 -10.96 -4.93 13.33
CA ALA A 3 -10.03 -5.73 12.54
C ALA A 3 -9.47 -4.93 11.36
N SER A 4 -10.30 -4.12 10.71
CA SER A 4 -9.87 -3.21 9.63
C SER A 4 -8.81 -2.24 10.12
N ASP A 5 -8.97 -1.73 11.32
CA ASP A 5 -8.06 -0.74 11.89
C ASP A 5 -6.69 -1.32 12.26
N VAL A 6 -6.61 -2.63 12.53
CA VAL A 6 -5.34 -3.26 12.90
C VAL A 6 -4.36 -3.29 11.72
N TYR A 7 -4.80 -3.68 10.52
CA TYR A 7 -3.95 -3.66 9.33
C TYR A 7 -3.49 -2.25 8.97
N LYS A 8 -4.40 -1.30 9.01
CA LYS A 8 -4.09 0.10 8.80
C LYS A 8 -3.06 0.58 9.81
N ARG A 9 -3.22 0.23 11.09
CA ARG A 9 -2.29 0.62 12.15
C ARG A 9 -0.88 0.10 11.91
N GLN A 10 -0.74 -1.13 11.40
CA GLN A 10 0.59 -1.67 11.09
C GLN A 10 1.32 -0.84 10.04
N ILE A 11 0.61 -0.44 8.98
CA ILE A 11 1.20 0.41 7.94
C ILE A 11 1.63 1.76 8.51
N TYR A 12 0.77 2.39 9.30
CA TYR A 12 1.09 3.68 9.92
C TYR A 12 2.20 3.57 10.95
N THR A 13 2.27 2.47 11.67
CA THR A 13 3.38 2.21 12.61
C THR A 13 4.72 2.12 11.87
N ILE A 14 4.76 1.39 10.75
CA ILE A 14 5.97 1.29 9.92
C ILE A 14 6.34 2.67 9.36
N ALA A 15 5.37 3.42 8.86
CA ALA A 15 5.59 4.77 8.33
C ALA A 15 6.19 5.68 9.40
N ASP A 16 5.66 5.63 10.63
CA ASP A 16 6.17 6.43 11.74
C ASP A 16 7.61 6.03 12.12
N LEU A 17 7.90 4.73 12.13
CA LEU A 17 9.26 4.25 12.40
C LEU A 17 10.25 4.73 11.36
N ILE A 18 9.87 4.74 10.09
CA ILE A 18 10.71 5.27 9.01
C ILE A 18 10.92 6.77 9.19
N ALA A 19 9.84 7.51 9.48
CA ALA A 19 9.91 8.96 9.65
C ALA A 19 10.78 9.40 10.83
N LYS A 20 10.94 8.54 11.83
CA LYS A 20 11.75 8.83 13.03
C LYS A 20 13.24 8.55 12.87
N GLN A 21 13.67 7.98 11.74
CA GLN A 21 15.09 7.76 11.50
C GLN A 21 15.80 9.09 11.30
N ASP A 22 16.98 9.25 11.94
CA ASP A 22 17.73 10.50 11.94
C ASP A 22 18.19 10.92 10.54
N ASP A 23 18.42 9.96 9.67
CA ASP A 23 18.92 10.16 8.32
C ASP A 23 17.83 10.26 7.27
N ILE A 24 16.56 10.22 7.66
CA ILE A 24 15.42 10.30 6.73
C ILE A 24 14.65 11.59 7.01
N THR A 25 14.43 12.36 5.94
CA THR A 25 13.54 13.53 5.97
C THR A 25 12.32 13.26 5.11
N VAL A 26 11.14 13.32 5.70
CA VAL A 26 9.90 13.15 4.98
C VAL A 26 9.55 14.45 4.25
N ILE A 27 9.47 14.39 2.92
CA ILE A 27 9.15 15.53 2.06
C ILE A 27 7.64 15.62 1.86
N LYS A 28 7.00 14.48 1.55
CA LYS A 28 5.57 14.43 1.23
C LYS A 28 5.01 13.05 1.53
N VAL A 29 3.75 13.02 1.94
CA VAL A 29 2.98 11.79 2.15
C VAL A 29 1.76 11.82 1.26
N LYS A 30 1.51 10.69 0.58
CA LYS A 30 0.27 10.44 -0.17
C LYS A 30 -0.38 9.20 0.43
N ASP A 31 -1.45 9.41 1.15
CA ASP A 31 -2.15 8.32 1.85
C ASP A 31 -3.34 7.85 1.03
N TYR A 32 -3.09 6.86 0.17
CA TYR A 32 -4.14 6.23 -0.64
C TYR A 32 -4.86 5.08 0.10
N ILE A 33 -4.54 4.85 1.35
CA ILE A 33 -5.30 3.93 2.19
C ILE A 33 -6.50 4.66 2.78
N LYS A 34 -6.26 5.84 3.32
CA LYS A 34 -7.31 6.71 3.86
C LYS A 34 -8.16 7.31 2.73
N ASN A 35 -7.53 7.66 1.61
CA ASN A 35 -8.15 8.25 0.44
C ASN A 35 -7.80 7.42 -0.81
N PRO A 36 -8.45 6.25 -1.02
CA PRO A 36 -8.16 5.42 -2.19
C PRO A 36 -8.42 6.16 -3.50
N LYS A 37 -7.68 5.78 -4.53
CA LYS A 37 -7.95 6.29 -5.87
C LYS A 37 -9.29 5.77 -6.37
N PRO A 38 -9.96 6.47 -7.32
CA PRO A 38 -11.25 6.03 -7.83
C PRO A 38 -11.28 4.62 -8.41
N ASN A 39 -10.14 4.13 -8.94
CA ASN A 39 -10.03 2.79 -9.49
C ASN A 39 -9.89 1.69 -8.43
N GLY A 40 -9.74 2.05 -7.16
CA GLY A 40 -9.55 1.11 -6.06
C GLY A 40 -8.10 0.97 -5.58
N TYR A 41 -7.16 1.68 -6.21
CA TYR A 41 -5.75 1.63 -5.79
C TYR A 41 -5.57 2.14 -4.37
N ARG A 42 -4.86 1.38 -3.56
CA ARG A 42 -4.52 1.71 -2.17
C ARG A 42 -3.05 1.44 -1.90
N SER A 43 -2.41 2.37 -1.25
CA SER A 43 -1.02 2.26 -0.79
C SER A 43 -0.71 3.49 0.05
N TYR A 44 0.30 3.41 0.90
CA TYR A 44 0.83 4.56 1.62
C TYR A 44 2.17 4.94 0.99
N HIS A 45 2.27 6.15 0.46
CA HIS A 45 3.45 6.64 -0.24
C HIS A 45 4.15 7.71 0.58
N MET A 46 5.44 7.55 0.80
CA MET A 46 6.29 8.55 1.44
C MET A 46 7.36 8.98 0.45
N ILE A 47 7.42 10.26 0.14
CA ILE A 47 8.56 10.83 -0.57
C ILE A 47 9.52 11.32 0.49
N VAL A 48 10.72 10.75 0.50
CA VAL A 48 11.74 11.04 1.51
C VAL A 48 13.02 11.51 0.85
N GLU A 49 13.84 12.18 1.66
CA GLU A 49 15.20 12.53 1.29
C GLU A 49 16.14 11.78 2.22
N ILE A 50 17.09 11.06 1.63
CA ILE A 50 18.06 10.27 2.36
C ILE A 50 19.47 10.65 1.91
N PRO A 51 20.46 10.61 2.82
CA PRO A 51 21.85 10.86 2.44
C PRO A 51 22.41 9.64 1.71
N VAL A 52 23.03 9.87 0.57
CA VAL A 52 23.77 8.85 -0.17
C VAL A 52 25.25 9.23 -0.14
N PHE A 53 26.10 8.30 0.22
CA PHE A 53 27.52 8.53 0.37
C PHE A 53 28.24 8.17 -0.93
N PHE A 54 28.81 9.17 -1.55
CA PHE A 54 29.68 9.01 -2.71
C PHE A 54 31.13 9.25 -2.33
N SER A 55 32.07 8.95 -3.23
CA SER A 55 33.49 9.15 -3.00
C SER A 55 33.87 10.58 -2.64
N LYS A 56 33.09 11.56 -3.10
CA LYS A 56 33.30 12.98 -2.84
C LYS A 56 32.48 13.53 -1.68
N GLY A 57 31.76 12.68 -0.96
CA GLY A 57 30.98 13.09 0.17
C GLY A 57 29.52 12.67 0.10
N LYS A 58 28.73 13.25 0.98
CA LYS A 58 27.33 12.94 1.23
C LYS A 58 26.44 13.82 0.35
N THR A 59 25.53 13.19 -0.37
CA THR A 59 24.56 13.90 -1.22
C THR A 59 23.15 13.49 -0.83
N PRO A 60 22.23 14.45 -0.59
CA PRO A 60 20.83 14.12 -0.35
C PRO A 60 20.18 13.64 -1.63
N MET A 61 19.44 12.54 -1.55
CA MET A 61 18.72 11.96 -2.68
C MET A 61 17.27 11.71 -2.29
N ARG A 62 16.36 11.94 -3.23
CA ARG A 62 14.94 11.64 -3.03
C ARG A 62 14.67 10.19 -3.38
N ALA A 63 13.80 9.57 -2.57
CA ALA A 63 13.30 8.22 -2.81
C ALA A 63 11.82 8.18 -2.48
N GLU A 64 11.09 7.29 -3.14
CA GLU A 64 9.71 7.01 -2.81
C GLU A 64 9.62 5.66 -2.12
N ILE A 65 9.01 5.65 -0.94
CA ILE A 65 8.75 4.43 -0.18
C ILE A 65 7.25 4.18 -0.28
N GLN A 66 6.88 2.98 -0.74
CA GLN A 66 5.49 2.55 -0.82
C GLN A 66 5.28 1.44 0.20
N ILE A 67 4.29 1.62 1.06
CA ILE A 67 3.93 0.64 2.08
C ILE A 67 2.52 0.17 1.78
N ARG A 68 2.35 -1.15 1.68
CA ARG A 68 1.05 -1.75 1.37
C ARG A 68 0.98 -3.16 1.94
N THR A 69 -0.25 -3.67 2.10
CA THR A 69 -0.46 -5.06 2.46
C THR A 69 -0.16 -5.95 1.25
N ASN A 70 0.02 -7.26 1.49
CA ASN A 70 0.19 -8.22 0.39
C ASN A 70 -1.00 -8.21 -0.56
N GLY A 71 -2.22 -8.07 -0.03
CA GLY A 71 -3.42 -7.99 -0.85
C GLY A 71 -3.46 -6.74 -1.73
N MET A 72 -3.09 -5.59 -1.17
CA MET A 72 -2.98 -4.34 -1.94
C MET A 72 -1.97 -4.47 -3.08
N ASP A 73 -0.83 -5.10 -2.80
CA ASP A 73 0.22 -5.31 -3.79
C ASP A 73 -0.23 -6.27 -4.89
N PHE A 74 -0.88 -7.35 -4.51
CA PHE A 74 -1.44 -8.33 -5.45
C PHE A 74 -2.42 -7.67 -6.42
N TRP A 75 -3.39 -6.93 -5.90
CA TRP A 75 -4.37 -6.22 -6.72
C TRP A 75 -3.71 -5.20 -7.64
N ALA A 76 -2.80 -4.38 -7.10
CA ALA A 76 -2.13 -3.33 -7.86
C ALA A 76 -1.29 -3.91 -9.01
N THR A 77 -0.59 -5.01 -8.78
CA THR A 77 0.22 -5.68 -9.78
C THR A 77 -0.65 -6.23 -10.91
N LEU A 78 -1.74 -6.91 -10.59
CA LEU A 78 -2.64 -7.47 -11.58
C LEU A 78 -3.36 -6.38 -12.38
N GLU A 79 -3.86 -5.35 -11.69
CA GLU A 79 -4.52 -4.22 -12.35
C GLU A 79 -3.59 -3.53 -13.35
N HIS A 80 -2.34 -3.29 -12.94
CA HIS A 80 -1.33 -2.69 -13.80
C HIS A 80 -1.08 -3.56 -15.04
N GLN A 81 -0.92 -4.87 -14.88
CA GLN A 81 -0.71 -5.79 -15.99
C GLN A 81 -1.88 -5.78 -16.97
N LEU A 82 -3.11 -5.81 -16.47
CA LEU A 82 -4.31 -5.79 -17.31
C LEU A 82 -4.42 -4.47 -18.06
N ARG A 83 -4.16 -3.35 -17.39
CA ARG A 83 -4.25 -2.02 -17.99
C ARG A 83 -3.24 -1.84 -19.11
N TYR A 84 -1.98 -2.18 -18.89
CA TYR A 84 -0.90 -1.89 -19.84
C TYR A 84 -0.71 -2.97 -20.90
N LYS A 85 -0.93 -4.24 -20.59
CA LYS A 85 -0.75 -5.33 -21.54
C LYS A 85 -1.96 -5.56 -22.44
N GLN A 86 -3.16 -5.32 -21.91
CA GLN A 86 -4.42 -5.61 -22.62
C GLN A 86 -5.11 -4.36 -23.18
N ASN A 87 -4.57 -3.16 -22.93
CA ASN A 87 -5.16 -1.89 -23.36
C ASN A 87 -6.64 -1.79 -23.03
N ILE A 88 -7.00 -2.15 -21.80
CA ILE A 88 -8.41 -2.25 -21.39
C ILE A 88 -9.17 -0.93 -21.52
N GLU A 89 -8.46 0.22 -21.49
CA GLU A 89 -9.06 1.54 -21.62
C GLU A 89 -9.67 1.77 -23.01
N GLU A 90 -9.18 1.05 -24.03
CA GLU A 90 -9.62 1.17 -25.40
C GLU A 90 -10.66 0.11 -25.81
N MET A 91 -10.93 -0.85 -24.91
CA MET A 91 -11.87 -1.94 -25.25
C MET A 91 -13.30 -1.56 -24.93
N ASP A 92 -14.24 -2.15 -25.68
CA ASP A 92 -15.66 -2.07 -25.36
C ASP A 92 -15.91 -2.73 -24.00
N GLY A 93 -16.73 -2.08 -23.16
CA GLY A 93 -17.01 -2.60 -21.83
C GLY A 93 -15.98 -2.22 -20.78
N TYR A 94 -15.13 -1.23 -21.06
CA TYR A 94 -14.14 -0.74 -20.11
C TYR A 94 -14.76 -0.35 -18.76
N GLU A 95 -15.92 0.30 -18.79
CA GLU A 95 -16.60 0.72 -17.55
C GLU A 95 -17.02 -0.48 -16.70
N GLU A 96 -17.50 -1.55 -17.33
CA GLU A 96 -17.87 -2.78 -16.65
C GLU A 96 -16.61 -3.44 -16.01
N VAL A 97 -15.53 -3.54 -16.78
CA VAL A 97 -14.26 -4.09 -16.29
C VAL A 97 -13.72 -3.25 -15.13
N SER A 98 -13.79 -1.92 -15.23
CA SER A 98 -13.36 -1.02 -14.15
C SER A 98 -14.17 -1.24 -12.88
N THR A 99 -15.48 -1.45 -13.01
CA THR A 99 -16.34 -1.75 -11.85
C THR A 99 -15.97 -3.09 -11.23
N GLU A 100 -15.70 -4.10 -12.04
CA GLU A 100 -15.26 -5.41 -11.55
C GLU A 100 -13.91 -5.34 -10.83
N LEU A 101 -12.97 -4.56 -11.38
CA LEU A 101 -11.67 -4.34 -10.73
C LEU A 101 -11.82 -3.63 -9.37
N LEU A 102 -12.72 -2.66 -9.30
CA LEU A 102 -13.03 -1.99 -8.04
C LEU A 102 -13.65 -2.95 -7.02
N ASN A 103 -14.55 -3.83 -7.46
CA ASN A 103 -15.13 -4.86 -6.61
C ASN A 103 -14.06 -5.83 -6.10
N CYS A 104 -13.09 -6.18 -6.94
CA CYS A 104 -11.94 -6.98 -6.53
C CYS A 104 -11.11 -6.28 -5.47
N ALA A 105 -10.89 -4.97 -5.60
CA ALA A 105 -10.17 -4.20 -4.60
C ALA A 105 -10.89 -4.24 -3.24
N ARG A 106 -12.21 -4.17 -3.24
CA ARG A 106 -13.03 -4.29 -2.03
C ARG A 106 -12.93 -5.69 -1.42
N ALA A 107 -12.95 -6.73 -2.27
CA ALA A 107 -12.77 -8.12 -1.81
C ALA A 107 -11.40 -8.34 -1.17
N VAL A 108 -10.37 -7.69 -1.68
CA VAL A 108 -9.03 -7.71 -1.10
C VAL A 108 -9.03 -7.09 0.31
N ILE A 109 -9.75 -5.98 0.49
CA ILE A 109 -9.90 -5.37 1.83
C ILE A 109 -10.51 -6.37 2.81
N ASP A 110 -11.58 -7.02 2.40
CA ASP A 110 -12.26 -7.99 3.24
C ASP A 110 -11.35 -9.18 3.58
N MET A 111 -10.58 -9.65 2.59
CA MET A 111 -9.62 -10.73 2.81
C MET A 111 -8.50 -10.31 3.76
N ASP A 112 -7.92 -9.13 3.58
CA ASP A 112 -6.89 -8.60 4.47
C ASP A 112 -7.41 -8.55 5.93
N ASN A 113 -8.61 -8.06 6.11
CA ASN A 113 -9.24 -7.97 7.42
C ASN A 113 -9.48 -9.34 8.03
N GLU A 114 -9.93 -10.30 7.23
CA GLU A 114 -10.17 -11.67 7.68
C GLU A 114 -8.87 -12.36 8.06
N MET A 115 -7.82 -12.23 7.26
CA MET A 115 -6.51 -12.80 7.56
C MET A 115 -5.91 -12.20 8.84
N GLN A 116 -6.09 -10.91 9.06
CA GLN A 116 -5.63 -10.27 10.29
C GLN A 116 -6.39 -10.80 11.50
N ARG A 117 -7.71 -10.98 11.36
CA ARG A 117 -8.54 -11.53 12.43
C ARG A 117 -8.09 -12.94 12.81
N ILE A 118 -7.77 -13.77 11.81
CA ILE A 118 -7.25 -15.13 12.03
C ILE A 118 -5.89 -15.07 12.73
N LYS A 119 -5.01 -14.18 12.28
CA LYS A 119 -3.69 -13.99 12.87
C LYS A 119 -3.78 -13.61 14.35
N ASP A 120 -4.66 -12.67 14.68
CA ASP A 120 -4.88 -12.24 16.06
C ASP A 120 -5.42 -13.38 16.91
N LYS A 121 -6.34 -14.17 16.35
CA LYS A 121 -6.91 -15.32 17.03
C LYS A 121 -5.84 -16.38 17.34
N ILE A 122 -4.96 -16.66 16.39
CA ILE A 122 -3.82 -17.56 16.58
C ILE A 122 -2.90 -17.03 17.67
N GLY A 123 -2.62 -15.73 17.66
CA GLY A 123 -1.81 -15.06 18.67
C GLY A 123 -2.36 -15.23 20.07
N GLN A 124 -3.70 -15.19 20.24
CA GLN A 124 -4.35 -15.43 21.53
C GLN A 124 -4.10 -16.83 22.06
N PHE A 125 -3.97 -17.83 21.18
CA PHE A 125 -3.71 -19.21 21.58
C PHE A 125 -2.23 -19.49 21.89
N HIS A 126 -1.32 -18.71 21.32
CA HIS A 126 0.12 -18.90 21.46
C HIS A 126 0.81 -17.84 22.33
N ASP A 127 0.09 -16.80 22.65
CA ASP A 127 0.60 -15.72 23.48
C ASP A 127 0.44 -16.09 24.96
N ILE A 128 1.42 -16.80 25.41
CA ILE A 128 1.43 -17.29 26.77
C ILE A 128 2.63 -16.71 27.50
#